data_a6d7ae159a480bf9ded1419da8973ecb
#
_entry.id   a6d7ae159a480bf9ded1419da8973ecb
#
_cell.length_a   1.000
_cell.length_b   1.000
_cell.length_c   1.000
_cell.angle_alpha   90.00
_cell.angle_beta   90.00
_cell.angle_gamma   90.00
#
_symmetry.space_group_name_H-M   'P 1'
#
loop_
_entity.id
_entity.type
_entity.pdbx_description
1 polymer ?
#
loop_
_entity_poly.entity_id
_entity_poly.type
_entity_poly.pdbx_seq_one_letter_code
_entity_poly.pdbx_strand_id
1 'polypeptide(L)'
;MASTKTIRLALLLLICWGSVGSLAQQPARMGDLTNVDRQFMAQQREIMQDLAMTNLGRRFSGDRNRDLELLQAMLDKQLVQPDQALELQAMGVIMGDLLAAEHGMHWVLYEDDVGRSRALRYQDSDNVLFPMTMIARRREAGNQTSVADIYQKASSIIANSTPALPLQ
;
A
#
# COMPACT_ATOMS: atom_id res chain seq x y z
N MET A 1 37.36 34.83 69.66
CA MET A 1 37.30 33.36 69.75
C MET A 1 35.90 32.90 69.27
N ALA A 2 35.71 32.59 68.03
CA ALA A 2 34.45 32.09 67.53
C ALA A 2 34.72 30.97 66.50
N SER A 3 34.27 29.75 66.83
CA SER A 3 34.46 28.52 66.06
C SER A 3 33.38 28.43 65.01
N THR A 4 33.76 28.43 63.77
CA THR A 4 32.87 28.26 62.60
C THR A 4 32.72 26.76 62.26
N LYS A 5 31.56 26.20 62.54
CA LYS A 5 31.21 24.84 62.11
C LYS A 5 30.69 24.87 60.66
N THR A 6 31.46 24.29 59.78
CA THR A 6 31.11 24.05 58.36
C THR A 6 30.14 22.87 58.24
N ILE A 7 28.90 23.15 57.87
CA ILE A 7 27.90 22.14 57.52
C ILE A 7 28.12 21.73 56.06
N ARG A 8 28.55 20.50 55.80
CA ARG A 8 28.62 19.90 54.45
C ARG A 8 27.25 19.38 54.12
N LEU A 9 26.55 20.06 53.19
CA LEU A 9 25.33 19.62 52.60
C LEU A 9 25.65 18.60 51.47
N ALA A 10 25.41 17.31 51.72
CA ALA A 10 25.55 16.27 50.71
C ALA A 10 24.30 16.26 49.83
N LEU A 11 24.43 16.76 48.58
CA LEU A 11 23.39 16.73 47.59
C LEU A 11 23.33 15.33 46.94
N LEU A 12 22.38 14.50 47.36
CA LEU A 12 22.08 13.21 46.74
C LEU A 12 21.31 13.44 45.45
N LEU A 13 22.01 13.38 44.31
CA LEU A 13 21.43 13.34 42.96
C LEU A 13 20.83 11.93 42.72
N LEU A 14 19.51 11.81 42.91
CA LEU A 14 18.74 10.66 42.48
C LEU A 14 18.59 10.71 40.93
N ILE A 15 19.44 9.97 40.23
CA ILE A 15 19.32 9.75 38.81
C ILE A 15 18.18 8.74 38.61
N CYS A 16 16.97 9.22 38.35
CA CYS A 16 15.88 8.42 37.82
C CYS A 16 16.23 8.02 36.38
N TRP A 17 16.78 6.82 36.21
CA TRP A 17 16.82 6.17 34.91
C TRP A 17 15.39 5.77 34.56
N GLY A 18 14.69 6.66 33.87
CA GLY A 18 13.46 6.35 33.18
C GLY A 18 13.78 5.33 32.10
N SER A 19 13.38 4.08 32.31
CA SER A 19 13.35 3.07 31.28
C SER A 19 12.40 3.56 30.19
N VAL A 20 12.94 4.11 29.09
CA VAL A 20 12.20 4.32 27.87
C VAL A 20 11.88 2.95 27.35
N GLY A 21 10.69 2.46 27.68
CA GLY A 21 10.15 1.25 27.10
C GLY A 21 10.14 1.43 25.60
N SER A 22 11.06 0.76 24.91
CA SER A 22 11.00 0.59 23.46
C SER A 22 9.67 -0.08 23.17
N LEU A 23 8.71 0.66 22.60
CA LEU A 23 7.51 0.05 22.01
C LEU A 23 8.02 -0.82 20.87
N ALA A 24 8.24 -2.09 21.15
CA ALA A 24 8.58 -3.08 20.14
C ALA A 24 7.41 -3.09 19.14
N GLN A 25 7.62 -2.52 17.95
CA GLN A 25 6.70 -2.65 16.83
C GLN A 25 6.46 -4.14 16.61
N GLN A 26 5.21 -4.56 16.70
CA GLN A 26 4.87 -5.94 16.37
C GLN A 26 5.15 -6.18 14.88
N PRO A 27 5.82 -7.29 14.55
CA PRO A 27 6.06 -7.61 13.14
C PRO A 27 4.72 -7.73 12.42
N ALA A 28 4.65 -7.19 11.21
CA ALA A 28 3.48 -7.30 10.36
C ALA A 28 3.09 -8.77 10.16
N ARG A 29 1.79 -9.05 10.18
CA ARG A 29 1.24 -10.36 9.92
C ARG A 29 0.68 -10.41 8.50
N MET A 30 0.98 -11.49 7.79
CA MET A 30 0.45 -11.74 6.47
C MET A 30 -0.32 -13.06 6.47
N GLY A 31 -1.46 -13.08 5.82
CA GLY A 31 -2.32 -14.26 5.72
C GLY A 31 -3.16 -14.22 4.45
N ASP A 32 -3.89 -15.29 4.20
CA ASP A 32 -4.79 -15.39 3.07
C ASP A 32 -5.95 -14.41 3.19
N LEU A 33 -6.43 -13.93 2.04
CA LEU A 33 -7.67 -13.16 1.98
C LEU A 33 -8.83 -13.99 2.57
N THR A 34 -9.63 -13.36 3.42
CA THR A 34 -10.89 -13.98 3.87
C THR A 34 -11.93 -14.01 2.76
N ASN A 35 -13.04 -14.71 2.96
CA ASN A 35 -14.15 -14.70 2.00
C ASN A 35 -14.73 -13.28 1.85
N VAL A 36 -14.77 -12.50 2.93
CA VAL A 36 -15.24 -11.10 2.90
C VAL A 36 -14.30 -10.23 2.07
N ASP A 37 -12.98 -10.42 2.19
CA ASP A 37 -12.00 -9.68 1.39
C ASP A 37 -12.12 -10.03 -0.09
N ARG A 38 -12.26 -11.30 -0.42
CA ARG A 38 -12.47 -11.76 -1.81
C ARG A 38 -13.74 -11.20 -2.41
N GLN A 39 -14.85 -11.22 -1.66
CA GLN A 39 -16.12 -10.66 -2.10
C GLN A 39 -16.04 -9.15 -2.31
N PHE A 40 -15.42 -8.42 -1.38
CA PHE A 40 -15.19 -6.98 -1.53
C PHE A 40 -14.40 -6.68 -2.80
N MET A 41 -13.29 -7.37 -3.05
CA MET A 41 -12.48 -7.15 -4.24
C MET A 41 -13.21 -7.52 -5.54
N ALA A 42 -14.03 -8.58 -5.53
CA ALA A 42 -14.90 -8.93 -6.66
C ALA A 42 -15.87 -7.79 -6.97
N GLN A 43 -16.53 -7.23 -5.96
CA GLN A 43 -17.43 -6.09 -6.12
C GLN A 43 -16.70 -4.86 -6.68
N GLN A 44 -15.45 -4.59 -6.23
CA GLN A 44 -14.67 -3.49 -6.80
C GLN A 44 -14.39 -3.67 -8.29
N ARG A 45 -14.11 -4.91 -8.73
CA ARG A 45 -13.91 -5.23 -10.15
C ARG A 45 -15.18 -5.02 -10.96
N GLU A 46 -16.33 -5.46 -10.43
CA GLU A 46 -17.65 -5.26 -11.06
C GLU A 46 -17.97 -3.78 -11.24
N ILE A 47 -17.80 -2.96 -10.20
CA ILE A 47 -18.02 -1.50 -10.27
C ILE A 47 -17.19 -0.89 -11.41
N MET A 48 -15.92 -1.21 -11.51
CA MET A 48 -15.05 -0.69 -12.58
C MET A 48 -15.47 -1.22 -13.96
N GLN A 49 -15.85 -2.49 -14.05
CA GLN A 49 -16.32 -3.11 -15.28
C GLN A 49 -17.60 -2.43 -15.81
N ASP A 50 -18.56 -2.19 -14.92
CA ASP A 50 -19.83 -1.56 -15.26
C ASP A 50 -19.63 -0.09 -15.64
N LEU A 51 -18.78 0.64 -14.92
CA LEU A 51 -18.47 2.03 -15.23
C LEU A 51 -17.80 2.16 -16.61
N ALA A 52 -16.83 1.29 -16.91
CA ALA A 52 -16.15 1.26 -18.20
C ALA A 52 -17.09 0.86 -19.35
N MET A 53 -17.93 -0.15 -19.14
CA MET A 53 -18.87 -0.62 -20.17
C MET A 53 -19.94 0.43 -20.46
N THR A 54 -20.53 1.02 -19.41
CA THR A 54 -21.61 1.99 -19.57
C THR A 54 -21.15 3.27 -20.26
N ASN A 55 -19.96 3.77 -19.93
CA ASN A 55 -19.52 5.09 -20.39
C ASN A 55 -18.57 5.03 -21.60
N LEU A 56 -17.85 3.93 -21.79
CA LEU A 56 -16.81 3.79 -22.81
C LEU A 56 -17.06 2.63 -23.79
N GLY A 57 -18.05 1.77 -23.52
CA GLY A 57 -18.30 0.55 -24.32
C GLY A 57 -17.11 -0.43 -24.30
N ARG A 58 -16.26 -0.36 -23.27
CA ARG A 58 -15.03 -1.17 -23.14
C ARG A 58 -15.07 -2.03 -21.90
N ARG A 59 -14.31 -3.13 -21.94
CA ARG A 59 -14.17 -4.08 -20.82
C ARG A 59 -12.71 -4.26 -20.44
N PHE A 60 -12.46 -4.47 -19.16
CA PHE A 60 -11.19 -4.99 -18.69
C PHE A 60 -11.02 -6.44 -19.13
N SER A 61 -9.85 -6.78 -19.64
CA SER A 61 -9.56 -8.06 -20.29
C SER A 61 -8.41 -8.85 -19.67
N GLY A 62 -7.66 -8.25 -18.74
CA GLY A 62 -6.39 -8.76 -18.23
C GLY A 62 -5.19 -8.45 -19.13
N ASP A 63 -5.40 -7.81 -20.30
CA ASP A 63 -4.31 -7.30 -21.11
C ASP A 63 -3.78 -6.01 -20.48
N ARG A 64 -2.51 -6.02 -20.09
CA ARG A 64 -1.86 -4.92 -19.37
C ARG A 64 -2.03 -3.58 -20.08
N ASN A 65 -1.67 -3.51 -21.34
CA ASN A 65 -1.62 -2.23 -22.05
C ASN A 65 -3.03 -1.66 -22.25
N ARG A 66 -3.94 -2.51 -22.69
CA ARG A 66 -5.34 -2.14 -22.93
C ARG A 66 -6.06 -1.72 -21.66
N ASP A 67 -5.77 -2.39 -20.56
CA ASP A 67 -6.45 -2.14 -19.29
C ASP A 67 -5.87 -0.91 -18.58
N LEU A 68 -4.55 -0.66 -18.68
CA LEU A 68 -3.95 0.61 -18.21
C LEU A 68 -4.46 1.82 -19.02
N GLU A 69 -4.57 1.70 -20.34
CA GLU A 69 -5.20 2.73 -21.17
C GLU A 69 -6.67 2.98 -20.81
N LEU A 70 -7.40 1.92 -20.49
CA LEU A 70 -8.81 2.04 -20.08
C LEU A 70 -8.93 2.75 -18.72
N LEU A 71 -8.11 2.40 -17.75
CA LEU A 71 -8.03 3.11 -16.47
C LEU A 71 -7.68 4.60 -16.67
N GLN A 72 -6.71 4.90 -17.54
CA GLN A 72 -6.34 6.28 -17.84
C GLN A 72 -7.50 7.04 -18.50
N ALA A 73 -8.17 6.45 -19.48
CA ALA A 73 -9.32 7.05 -20.16
C ALA A 73 -10.48 7.36 -19.20
N MET A 74 -10.69 6.52 -18.16
CA MET A 74 -11.71 6.79 -17.13
C MET A 74 -11.38 8.03 -16.32
N LEU A 75 -10.10 8.26 -16.00
CA LEU A 75 -9.64 9.47 -15.31
C LEU A 75 -9.72 10.71 -16.21
N ASP A 76 -9.24 10.60 -17.44
CA ASP A 76 -9.22 11.72 -18.41
C ASP A 76 -10.63 12.22 -18.75
N LYS A 77 -11.59 11.31 -18.78
CA LYS A 77 -13.00 11.62 -18.99
C LYS A 77 -13.75 11.97 -17.71
N GLN A 78 -13.02 12.07 -16.59
CA GLN A 78 -13.58 12.40 -15.29
C GLN A 78 -14.73 11.46 -14.84
N LEU A 79 -14.68 10.20 -15.25
CA LEU A 79 -15.65 9.18 -14.80
C LEU A 79 -15.40 8.78 -13.34
N VAL A 80 -14.19 9.00 -12.87
CA VAL A 80 -13.80 8.85 -11.46
C VAL A 80 -13.15 10.15 -11.01
N GLN A 81 -13.70 10.77 -9.97
CA GLN A 81 -13.26 12.06 -9.43
C GLN A 81 -12.24 11.86 -8.29
N PRO A 82 -11.40 12.88 -7.99
CA PRO A 82 -10.38 12.79 -6.93
C PRO A 82 -10.93 12.56 -5.52
N ASP A 83 -12.18 12.90 -5.27
CA ASP A 83 -12.89 12.72 -3.99
C ASP A 83 -13.62 11.36 -3.88
N GLN A 84 -13.66 10.58 -4.95
CA GLN A 84 -14.28 9.26 -5.01
C GLN A 84 -13.27 8.18 -4.60
N ALA A 85 -12.93 8.14 -3.32
CA ALA A 85 -11.89 7.25 -2.79
C ALA A 85 -12.15 5.76 -3.06
N LEU A 86 -13.40 5.31 -3.02
CA LEU A 86 -13.77 3.91 -3.26
C LEU A 86 -13.53 3.50 -4.72
N GLU A 87 -13.93 4.34 -5.67
CA GLU A 87 -13.72 4.11 -7.10
C GLU A 87 -12.23 4.16 -7.46
N LEU A 88 -11.48 5.09 -6.88
CA LEU A 88 -10.03 5.16 -7.03
C LEU A 88 -9.32 3.92 -6.47
N GLN A 89 -9.80 3.38 -5.35
CA GLN A 89 -9.31 2.11 -4.80
C GLN A 89 -9.67 0.93 -5.70
N ALA A 90 -10.87 0.93 -6.29
CA ALA A 90 -11.29 -0.09 -7.25
C ALA A 90 -10.41 -0.10 -8.51
N MET A 91 -10.02 1.07 -9.02
CA MET A 91 -8.99 1.18 -10.07
C MET A 91 -7.66 0.56 -9.64
N GLY A 92 -7.30 0.76 -8.37
CA GLY A 92 -6.12 0.14 -7.76
C GLY A 92 -6.22 -1.39 -7.68
N VAL A 93 -7.41 -1.97 -7.49
CA VAL A 93 -7.62 -3.44 -7.56
C VAL A 93 -7.33 -3.95 -8.97
N ILE A 94 -7.87 -3.31 -10.02
CA ILE A 94 -7.60 -3.70 -11.42
C ILE A 94 -6.09 -3.63 -11.70
N MET A 95 -5.44 -2.51 -11.35
CA MET A 95 -4.00 -2.35 -11.54
C MET A 95 -3.21 -3.42 -10.76
N GLY A 96 -3.65 -3.77 -9.56
CA GLY A 96 -3.04 -4.81 -8.75
C GLY A 96 -3.16 -6.20 -9.37
N ASP A 97 -4.31 -6.52 -10.00
CA ASP A 97 -4.49 -7.79 -10.71
C ASP A 97 -3.50 -7.91 -11.88
N LEU A 98 -3.26 -6.83 -12.62
CA LEU A 98 -2.26 -6.80 -13.70
C LEU A 98 -0.84 -7.01 -13.16
N LEU A 99 -0.47 -6.36 -12.04
CA LEU A 99 0.81 -6.56 -11.37
C LEU A 99 0.96 -8.01 -10.87
N ALA A 100 -0.09 -8.57 -10.30
CA ALA A 100 -0.11 -9.94 -9.81
C ALA A 100 0.16 -10.94 -10.94
N ALA A 101 -0.52 -10.76 -12.08
CA ALA A 101 -0.37 -11.63 -13.25
C ALA A 101 1.01 -11.52 -13.88
N GLU A 102 1.58 -10.31 -14.02
CA GLU A 102 2.88 -10.08 -14.67
C GLU A 102 4.07 -10.55 -13.81
N HIS A 103 3.99 -10.36 -12.49
CA HIS A 103 5.11 -10.58 -11.58
C HIS A 103 4.97 -11.81 -10.69
N GLY A 104 3.94 -12.64 -10.88
CA GLY A 104 3.72 -13.83 -10.04
C GLY A 104 3.45 -13.50 -8.58
N MET A 105 2.80 -12.36 -8.31
CA MET A 105 2.38 -11.97 -6.97
C MET A 105 0.98 -12.48 -6.66
N HIS A 106 0.62 -12.53 -5.38
CA HIS A 106 -0.72 -12.90 -4.95
C HIS A 106 -1.25 -11.93 -3.89
N TRP A 107 -2.57 -11.76 -3.86
CA TRP A 107 -3.24 -10.94 -2.88
C TRP A 107 -3.25 -11.61 -1.51
N VAL A 108 -2.82 -10.84 -0.51
CA VAL A 108 -2.80 -11.25 0.90
C VAL A 108 -3.50 -10.21 1.77
N LEU A 109 -3.85 -10.65 2.97
CA LEU A 109 -4.19 -9.76 4.06
C LEU A 109 -2.90 -9.38 4.77
N TYR A 110 -2.66 -8.08 4.87
CA TYR A 110 -1.54 -7.50 5.61
C TYR A 110 -2.08 -6.77 6.83
N GLU A 111 -1.53 -7.06 8.01
CA GLU A 111 -1.95 -6.44 9.28
C GLU A 111 -0.72 -6.01 10.06
N ASP A 112 -0.68 -4.74 10.47
CA ASP A 112 0.37 -4.13 11.28
C ASP A 112 -0.24 -3.22 12.35
N ASP A 113 0.60 -2.45 13.06
CA ASP A 113 0.16 -1.52 14.11
C ASP A 113 -0.71 -0.36 13.58
N VAL A 114 -0.67 -0.08 12.27
CA VAL A 114 -1.48 0.95 11.62
C VAL A 114 -2.86 0.42 11.25
N GLY A 115 -2.99 -0.88 11.03
CA GLY A 115 -4.24 -1.53 10.71
C GLY A 115 -4.13 -2.66 9.69
N ARG A 116 -5.30 -2.98 9.12
CA ARG A 116 -5.48 -4.10 8.20
C ARG A 116 -5.66 -3.61 6.76
N SER A 117 -4.90 -4.17 5.83
CA SER A 117 -4.91 -3.81 4.41
C SER A 117 -4.84 -5.05 3.51
N ARG A 118 -5.28 -4.90 2.27
CA ARG A 118 -5.07 -5.89 1.21
C ARG A 118 -3.84 -5.49 0.43
N ALA A 119 -2.89 -6.39 0.30
CA ALA A 119 -1.62 -6.16 -0.35
C ALA A 119 -1.32 -7.26 -1.37
N LEU A 120 -0.45 -6.97 -2.33
CA LEU A 120 0.20 -7.98 -3.15
C LEU A 120 1.50 -8.41 -2.49
N ARG A 121 1.68 -9.71 -2.33
CA ARG A 121 2.91 -10.32 -1.81
C ARG A 121 3.66 -11.02 -2.92
N TYR A 122 4.98 -10.81 -2.98
CA TYR A 122 5.84 -11.52 -3.90
C TYR A 122 6.27 -12.86 -3.30
N GLN A 123 5.77 -13.97 -3.85
CA GLN A 123 6.02 -15.31 -3.32
C GLN A 123 5.78 -15.38 -1.80
N ASP A 124 6.69 -15.99 -1.02
CA ASP A 124 6.62 -16.05 0.44
C ASP A 124 7.57 -15.04 1.12
N SER A 125 7.99 -14.00 0.39
CA SER A 125 8.86 -12.95 0.91
C SER A 125 8.09 -11.93 1.77
N ASP A 126 8.82 -11.03 2.43
CA ASP A 126 8.23 -9.87 3.13
C ASP A 126 7.99 -8.67 2.21
N ASN A 127 8.24 -8.83 0.89
CA ASN A 127 8.02 -7.78 -0.10
C ASN A 127 6.55 -7.68 -0.46
N VAL A 128 5.95 -6.55 -0.12
CA VAL A 128 4.53 -6.26 -0.37
C VAL A 128 4.34 -4.95 -1.11
N LEU A 129 3.27 -4.87 -1.91
CA LEU A 129 2.77 -3.66 -2.52
C LEU A 129 1.30 -3.42 -2.11
N PHE A 130 0.89 -2.16 -2.11
CA PHE A 130 -0.49 -1.75 -1.77
C PHE A 130 -1.16 -1.07 -2.97
N PRO A 131 -1.53 -1.81 -4.04
CA PRO A 131 -2.03 -1.23 -5.29
C PRO A 131 -3.28 -0.39 -5.11
N MET A 132 -4.18 -0.77 -4.20
CA MET A 132 -5.44 -0.08 -3.95
C MET A 132 -5.26 1.41 -3.63
N THR A 133 -4.14 1.79 -3.01
CA THR A 133 -3.87 3.19 -2.65
C THR A 133 -2.97 3.93 -3.63
N MET A 134 -2.40 3.25 -4.62
CA MET A 134 -1.40 3.87 -5.52
C MET A 134 -1.97 4.96 -6.41
N ILE A 135 -3.16 4.74 -6.97
CA ILE A 135 -3.87 5.74 -7.77
C ILE A 135 -4.55 6.75 -6.84
N ALA A 136 -5.30 6.27 -5.84
CA ALA A 136 -6.07 7.08 -4.92
C ALA A 136 -5.25 8.20 -4.29
N ARG A 137 -4.16 7.86 -3.57
CA ARG A 137 -3.30 8.86 -2.90
C ARG A 137 -2.75 9.93 -3.82
N ARG A 138 -2.48 9.60 -5.10
CA ARG A 138 -1.99 10.58 -6.07
C ARG A 138 -3.09 11.53 -6.51
N ARG A 139 -4.27 11.01 -6.82
CA ARG A 139 -5.41 11.83 -7.26
C ARG A 139 -5.93 12.72 -6.15
N GLU A 140 -6.06 12.22 -4.93
CA GLU A 140 -6.42 12.98 -3.72
C GLU A 140 -5.42 14.12 -3.43
N ALA A 141 -4.14 13.91 -3.71
CA ALA A 141 -3.10 14.93 -3.59
C ALA A 141 -3.00 15.87 -4.81
N GLY A 142 -3.91 15.78 -5.79
CA GLY A 142 -3.88 16.59 -7.03
C GLY A 142 -2.80 16.19 -8.03
N ASN A 143 -2.10 15.07 -7.81
CA ASN A 143 -1.03 14.59 -8.68
C ASN A 143 -1.62 13.85 -9.89
N GLN A 144 -1.23 14.29 -11.11
CA GLN A 144 -1.75 13.80 -12.39
C GLN A 144 -0.83 12.77 -13.07
N THR A 145 0.09 12.12 -12.34
CA THR A 145 0.92 11.03 -12.88
C THR A 145 0.05 10.00 -13.58
N SER A 146 0.45 9.59 -14.78
CA SER A 146 -0.32 8.64 -15.57
C SER A 146 -0.42 7.28 -14.90
N VAL A 147 -1.50 6.53 -15.18
CA VAL A 147 -1.68 5.17 -14.66
C VAL A 147 -0.54 4.26 -15.12
N ALA A 148 -0.06 4.43 -16.35
CA ALA A 148 1.08 3.68 -16.89
C ALA A 148 2.38 3.96 -16.12
N ASP A 149 2.66 5.22 -15.76
CA ASP A 149 3.86 5.56 -14.97
C ASP A 149 3.76 5.03 -13.54
N ILE A 150 2.56 5.05 -12.94
CA ILE A 150 2.32 4.46 -11.62
C ILE A 150 2.61 2.95 -11.67
N TYR A 151 2.08 2.27 -12.68
CA TYR A 151 2.31 0.85 -12.93
C TYR A 151 3.79 0.54 -13.12
N GLN A 152 4.46 1.27 -14.02
CA GLN A 152 5.89 1.07 -14.31
C GLN A 152 6.75 1.25 -13.07
N LYS A 153 6.45 2.25 -12.24
CA LYS A 153 7.15 2.45 -10.97
C LYS A 153 6.93 1.28 -10.01
N ALA A 154 5.71 0.75 -9.92
CA ALA A 154 5.42 -0.43 -9.10
C ALA A 154 6.18 -1.66 -9.60
N SER A 155 6.16 -1.93 -10.91
CA SER A 155 6.91 -3.02 -11.55
C SER A 155 8.42 -2.92 -11.28
N SER A 156 9.00 -1.73 -11.36
CA SER A 156 10.43 -1.53 -11.09
C SER A 156 10.79 -1.80 -9.61
N ILE A 157 9.91 -1.47 -8.67
CA ILE A 157 10.10 -1.81 -7.25
C ILE A 157 10.15 -3.33 -7.07
N ILE A 158 9.23 -4.06 -7.70
CA ILE A 158 9.18 -5.53 -7.63
C ILE A 158 10.47 -6.13 -8.21
N ALA A 159 10.86 -5.70 -9.41
CA ALA A 159 12.05 -6.20 -10.09
C ALA A 159 13.33 -5.99 -9.25
N ASN A 160 13.45 -4.84 -8.59
CA ASN A 160 14.60 -4.52 -7.73
C ASN A 160 14.56 -5.25 -6.38
N SER A 161 13.38 -5.72 -5.95
CA SER A 161 13.20 -6.45 -4.69
C SER A 161 13.36 -7.96 -4.87
N THR A 162 13.42 -8.46 -6.12
CA THR A 162 13.64 -9.86 -6.43
C THR A 162 15.15 -10.14 -6.33
N PRO A 163 15.59 -11.08 -5.47
CA PRO A 163 17.00 -11.49 -5.46
C PRO A 163 17.40 -11.95 -6.86
N ALA A 164 18.49 -11.42 -7.40
CA ALA A 164 19.05 -11.92 -8.65
C ALA A 164 19.28 -13.44 -8.51
N LEU A 165 18.67 -14.24 -9.40
CA LEU A 165 18.94 -15.68 -9.44
C LEU A 165 20.45 -15.86 -9.60
N PRO A 166 21.10 -16.72 -8.80
CA PRO A 166 22.52 -17.02 -9.01
C PRO A 166 22.66 -17.58 -10.43
N LEU A 167 23.50 -16.93 -11.24
CA LEU A 167 23.87 -17.42 -12.55
C LEU A 167 24.46 -18.83 -12.37
N GLN A 168 23.82 -19.84 -12.92
CA GLN A 168 24.31 -21.21 -13.03
C GLN A 168 25.33 -21.29 -14.19
#